data_2392e2dd6cb6e7f3e99220898d1dcc25
#
_entry.id   2392e2dd6cb6e7f3e99220898d1dcc25
#
_cell.length_a   1.000
_cell.length_b   1.000
_cell.length_c   1.000
_cell.angle_alpha   90.00
_cell.angle_beta   90.00
_cell.angle_gamma   90.00
#
_symmetry.space_group_name_H-M   'P 1'
#
loop_
_entity.id
_entity.type
_entity.pdbx_description
1 polymer ?
#
loop_
_entity_poly.entity_id
_entity_poly.type
_entity_poly.pdbx_seq_one_letter_code
_entity_poly.pdbx_strand_id
1 'polypeptide(L)'
;MGNVRLLESSDSFYEKNAVETIYEQAVQCKGELEIIALGPQTNLALALNVYPELKRMIKCIYFMGGAVEGGNSSAVAEFNIFFDPEAAKIVFGSGIPLVMVGLDVTLRAVLSDSDCNGIRGIGTTASDIAADLLDFMRMRRDVYKGEDVVMHDALAVMAICRPEYLRTHDYYVDVECAGTYTYGHTYVQKSTRFSNNMPNCRVALDVDSGAFAAWMKNCIRQCAASGTMDKKVLEA
;
A
#
# COMPACT_ATOMS: atom_id res chain seq x y z
N MET A 1 18.30 -2.22 1.16
CA MET A 1 18.06 -3.00 -0.07
C MET A 1 19.19 -3.98 -0.43
N GLY A 2 20.12 -4.20 0.49
CA GLY A 2 21.27 -5.08 0.26
C GLY A 2 22.17 -4.60 -0.89
N ASN A 3 22.85 -5.55 -1.53
CA ASN A 3 23.75 -5.29 -2.66
C ASN A 3 23.05 -5.54 -4.02
N VAL A 4 21.75 -5.29 -4.10
CA VAL A 4 21.01 -5.46 -5.36
C VAL A 4 21.53 -4.47 -6.39
N ARG A 5 21.90 -4.99 -7.55
CA ARG A 5 22.44 -4.18 -8.65
C ARG A 5 21.25 -3.61 -9.45
N LEU A 6 20.95 -2.35 -9.21
CA LEU A 6 19.93 -1.63 -9.98
C LEU A 6 20.55 -1.06 -11.26
N LEU A 7 19.73 -0.94 -12.30
CA LEU A 7 20.12 -0.26 -13.53
C LEU A 7 20.25 1.25 -13.24
N GLU A 8 21.23 1.89 -13.85
CA GLU A 8 21.34 3.34 -13.79
C GLU A 8 20.22 3.96 -14.63
N SER A 9 19.54 4.96 -14.06
CA SER A 9 18.55 5.76 -14.79
C SER A 9 19.16 7.10 -15.17
N SER A 10 18.85 7.56 -16.39
CA SER A 10 19.17 8.92 -16.85
C SER A 10 18.03 9.91 -16.55
N ASP A 11 16.96 9.45 -15.91
CA ASP A 11 15.79 10.27 -15.65
C ASP A 11 16.09 11.32 -14.57
N SER A 12 15.58 12.53 -14.74
CA SER A 12 15.60 13.58 -13.74
C SER A 12 14.40 13.49 -12.81
N PHE A 13 14.51 14.04 -11.62
CA PHE A 13 13.35 14.22 -10.75
C PHE A 13 12.34 15.17 -11.39
N TYR A 14 11.06 14.90 -11.11
CA TYR A 14 10.00 15.82 -11.48
C TYR A 14 10.16 17.14 -10.71
N GLU A 15 10.01 18.29 -11.40
CA GLU A 15 10.31 19.60 -10.80
C GLU A 15 9.35 20.02 -9.70
N LYS A 16 8.12 19.49 -9.71
CA LYS A 16 7.08 19.83 -8.73
C LYS A 16 7.13 18.93 -7.51
N ASN A 17 6.68 19.48 -6.38
CA ASN A 17 6.55 18.69 -5.16
C ASN A 17 5.32 17.74 -5.22
N ALA A 18 5.25 16.79 -4.29
CA ALA A 18 4.18 15.78 -4.27
C ALA A 18 2.77 16.39 -4.15
N VAL A 19 2.61 17.47 -3.39
CA VAL A 19 1.31 18.12 -3.15
C VAL A 19 0.75 18.73 -4.44
N GLU A 20 1.59 19.45 -5.17
CA GLU A 20 1.25 20.02 -6.48
C GLU A 20 0.98 18.94 -7.51
N THR A 21 1.80 17.88 -7.51
CA THR A 21 1.63 16.75 -8.44
C THR A 21 0.30 16.04 -8.21
N ILE A 22 -0.09 15.76 -6.96
CA ILE A 22 -1.40 15.14 -6.64
C ILE A 22 -2.54 16.01 -7.17
N TYR A 23 -2.47 17.34 -6.98
CA TYR A 23 -3.50 18.24 -7.45
C TYR A 23 -3.60 18.24 -8.98
N GLU A 24 -2.48 18.34 -9.68
CA GLU A 24 -2.47 18.32 -11.14
C GLU A 24 -3.00 17.03 -11.74
N GLN A 25 -2.60 15.88 -11.18
CA GLN A 25 -3.13 14.60 -11.60
C GLN A 25 -4.64 14.50 -11.36
N ALA A 26 -5.13 15.00 -10.22
CA ALA A 26 -6.56 15.03 -9.95
C ALA A 26 -7.34 15.88 -10.95
N VAL A 27 -6.80 17.05 -11.34
CA VAL A 27 -7.38 17.90 -12.41
C VAL A 27 -7.42 17.16 -13.74
N GLN A 28 -6.31 16.50 -14.13
CA GLN A 28 -6.23 15.78 -15.40
C GLN A 28 -7.17 14.58 -15.45
N CYS A 29 -7.30 13.84 -14.35
CA CYS A 29 -8.15 12.65 -14.27
C CYS A 29 -9.65 12.96 -14.12
N LYS A 30 -10.05 14.22 -13.93
CA LYS A 30 -11.46 14.67 -13.96
C LYS A 30 -12.39 13.88 -13.03
N GLY A 31 -11.92 13.55 -11.83
CA GLY A 31 -12.70 12.80 -10.84
C GLY A 31 -12.48 11.28 -10.87
N GLU A 32 -11.65 10.75 -11.78
CA GLU A 32 -11.34 9.32 -11.89
C GLU A 32 -9.99 8.94 -11.26
N LEU A 33 -9.31 9.88 -10.58
CA LEU A 33 -8.01 9.60 -9.96
C LEU A 33 -8.17 8.59 -8.83
N GLU A 34 -7.47 7.47 -8.93
CA GLU A 34 -7.26 6.51 -7.85
C GLU A 34 -5.81 6.60 -7.36
N ILE A 35 -5.62 6.67 -6.05
CA ILE A 35 -4.31 6.82 -5.43
C ILE A 35 -3.97 5.57 -4.64
N ILE A 36 -2.73 5.07 -4.78
CA ILE A 36 -2.16 4.03 -3.93
C ILE A 36 -1.10 4.66 -3.05
N ALA A 37 -1.36 4.76 -1.74
CA ALA A 37 -0.40 5.25 -0.76
C ALA A 37 0.34 4.08 -0.10
N LEU A 38 1.66 4.00 -0.30
CA LEU A 38 2.53 2.91 0.19
C LEU A 38 3.47 3.36 1.33
N GLY A 39 3.26 4.55 1.86
CA GLY A 39 4.00 5.13 2.97
C GLY A 39 3.12 6.00 3.85
N PRO A 40 3.71 6.77 4.79
CA PRO A 40 2.99 7.73 5.61
C PRO A 40 2.15 8.69 4.77
N GLN A 41 0.96 9.04 5.25
CA GLN A 41 -0.04 9.79 4.48
C GLN A 41 0.18 11.32 4.48
N THR A 42 1.34 11.77 4.91
CA THR A 42 1.70 13.21 5.04
C THR A 42 1.43 14.01 3.77
N ASN A 43 1.88 13.50 2.60
CA ASN A 43 1.67 14.21 1.33
C ASN A 43 0.19 14.32 0.95
N LEU A 44 -0.61 13.27 1.22
CA LEU A 44 -2.04 13.29 0.99
C LEU A 44 -2.75 14.28 1.91
N ALA A 45 -2.44 14.26 3.20
CA ALA A 45 -3.02 15.17 4.17
C ALA A 45 -2.69 16.64 3.85
N LEU A 46 -1.45 16.92 3.47
CA LEU A 46 -1.03 18.24 3.03
C LEU A 46 -1.78 18.69 1.77
N ALA A 47 -1.90 17.80 0.77
CA ALA A 47 -2.64 18.09 -0.44
C ALA A 47 -4.12 18.39 -0.16
N LEU A 48 -4.77 17.61 0.70
CA LEU A 48 -6.17 17.82 1.10
C LEU A 48 -6.40 19.11 1.90
N ASN A 49 -5.39 19.56 2.65
CA ASN A 49 -5.46 20.83 3.38
C ASN A 49 -5.21 22.04 2.48
N VAL A 50 -4.27 21.92 1.52
CA VAL A 50 -3.94 23.02 0.58
C VAL A 50 -5.01 23.14 -0.51
N TYR A 51 -5.56 22.02 -0.98
CA TYR A 51 -6.54 21.94 -2.05
C TYR A 51 -7.78 21.13 -1.58
N PRO A 52 -8.69 21.73 -0.78
CA PRO A 52 -9.84 21.02 -0.22
C PRO A 52 -10.80 20.42 -1.26
N GLU A 53 -10.81 20.96 -2.47
CA GLU A 53 -11.57 20.45 -3.61
C GLU A 53 -11.14 19.06 -4.08
N LEU A 54 -9.92 18.61 -3.75
CA LEU A 54 -9.43 17.25 -4.02
C LEU A 54 -10.38 16.17 -3.48
N LYS A 55 -11.12 16.46 -2.41
CA LYS A 55 -12.12 15.55 -1.84
C LYS A 55 -13.22 15.12 -2.84
N ARG A 56 -13.41 15.91 -3.91
CA ARG A 56 -14.39 15.64 -4.98
C ARG A 56 -13.74 15.19 -6.28
N MET A 57 -12.40 15.22 -6.34
CA MET A 57 -11.61 14.92 -7.54
C MET A 57 -10.90 13.58 -7.45
N ILE A 58 -10.77 13.04 -6.25
CA ILE A 58 -10.17 11.72 -6.01
C ILE A 58 -11.31 10.70 -5.89
N LYS A 59 -11.28 9.67 -6.73
CA LYS A 59 -12.28 8.60 -6.78
C LYS A 59 -12.15 7.64 -5.60
N CYS A 60 -10.91 7.24 -5.28
CA CYS A 60 -10.62 6.32 -4.18
C CYS A 60 -9.16 6.45 -3.75
N ILE A 61 -8.87 6.24 -2.47
CA ILE A 61 -7.52 6.08 -1.95
C ILE A 61 -7.39 4.66 -1.40
N TYR A 62 -6.48 3.89 -1.98
CA TYR A 62 -6.00 2.61 -1.46
C TYR A 62 -4.72 2.87 -0.70
N PHE A 63 -4.52 2.24 0.43
CA PHE A 63 -3.27 2.44 1.15
C PHE A 63 -2.84 1.18 1.91
N MET A 64 -1.51 0.96 1.92
CA MET A 64 -0.90 0.05 2.85
C MET A 64 -0.68 0.78 4.17
N GLY A 65 -1.31 0.31 5.23
CA GLY A 65 -1.18 0.91 6.56
C GLY A 65 -2.26 0.48 7.54
N GLY A 66 -1.97 0.68 8.80
CA GLY A 66 -2.86 0.34 9.89
C GLY A 66 -2.96 -1.15 10.21
N ALA A 67 -3.72 -1.44 11.24
CA ALA A 67 -4.05 -2.79 11.66
C ALA A 67 -5.40 -2.78 12.38
N VAL A 68 -6.16 -3.86 12.22
CA VAL A 68 -7.36 -4.12 13.01
C VAL A 68 -6.95 -4.62 14.40
N GLU A 69 -5.84 -5.37 14.45
CA GLU A 69 -5.25 -5.91 15.69
C GLU A 69 -3.72 -5.82 15.65
N GLY A 70 -3.14 -5.34 16.76
CA GLY A 70 -1.68 -5.27 16.91
C GLY A 70 -1.01 -4.16 16.12
N GLY A 71 0.29 -4.31 15.89
CA GLY A 71 1.14 -3.37 15.19
C GLY A 71 2.54 -3.94 14.92
N ASN A 72 3.38 -3.16 14.26
CA ASN A 72 4.80 -3.48 13.98
C ASN A 72 5.76 -2.36 14.35
N SER A 73 5.27 -1.15 14.63
CA SER A 73 6.07 -0.04 15.18
C SER A 73 5.86 0.16 16.67
N SER A 74 4.70 -0.23 17.16
CA SER A 74 4.40 -0.39 18.60
C SER A 74 3.53 -1.65 18.76
N ALA A 75 3.15 -1.94 20.00
CA ALA A 75 2.24 -3.06 20.26
C ALA A 75 0.87 -2.92 19.55
N VAL A 76 0.49 -1.71 19.17
CA VAL A 76 -0.86 -1.40 18.67
C VAL A 76 -0.87 -0.56 17.38
N ALA A 77 0.29 -0.15 16.87
CA ALA A 77 0.37 0.73 15.71
C ALA A 77 1.25 0.16 14.59
N GLU A 78 0.75 0.26 13.37
CA GLU A 78 1.47 -0.06 12.16
C GLU A 78 2.35 1.14 11.73
N PHE A 79 3.47 0.85 11.07
CA PHE A 79 4.54 1.79 10.76
C PHE A 79 4.08 3.03 9.98
N ASN A 80 3.35 2.87 8.89
CA ASN A 80 2.94 4.00 8.04
C ASN A 80 1.99 4.94 8.77
N ILE A 81 1.09 4.39 9.59
CA ILE A 81 0.18 5.18 10.42
C ILE A 81 0.92 5.78 11.62
N PHE A 82 1.80 5.01 12.27
CA PHE A 82 2.57 5.48 13.43
C PHE A 82 3.51 6.65 13.10
N PHE A 83 4.00 6.71 11.86
CA PHE A 83 4.94 7.75 11.44
C PHE A 83 4.30 9.13 11.30
N ASP A 84 3.00 9.20 10.96
CA ASP A 84 2.23 10.45 10.91
C ASP A 84 0.73 10.16 11.14
N PRO A 85 0.33 9.91 12.40
CA PRO A 85 -1.06 9.59 12.73
C PRO A 85 -2.03 10.75 12.45
N GLU A 86 -1.56 11.98 12.61
CA GLU A 86 -2.34 13.18 12.33
C GLU A 86 -2.70 13.27 10.85
N ALA A 87 -1.75 12.98 9.96
CA ALA A 87 -2.01 12.90 8.54
C ALA A 87 -3.00 11.78 8.20
N ALA A 88 -2.82 10.60 8.78
CA ALA A 88 -3.75 9.49 8.60
C ALA A 88 -5.16 9.86 9.07
N LYS A 89 -5.30 10.51 10.22
CA LYS A 89 -6.59 11.00 10.74
C LYS A 89 -7.27 11.98 9.78
N ILE A 90 -6.52 12.88 9.15
CA ILE A 90 -7.03 13.81 8.13
C ILE A 90 -7.57 13.03 6.92
N VAL A 91 -6.85 12.01 6.47
CA VAL A 91 -7.27 11.18 5.34
C VAL A 91 -8.51 10.36 5.67
N PHE A 92 -8.59 9.71 6.84
CA PHE A 92 -9.79 8.98 7.29
C PHE A 92 -11.02 9.90 7.43
N GLY A 93 -10.81 11.14 7.83
CA GLY A 93 -11.86 12.17 7.94
C GLY A 93 -12.20 12.90 6.64
N SER A 94 -11.55 12.56 5.52
CA SER A 94 -11.67 13.32 4.27
C SER A 94 -13.03 13.19 3.57
N GLY A 95 -13.72 12.07 3.78
CA GLY A 95 -14.94 11.71 3.05
C GLY A 95 -14.70 11.10 1.66
N ILE A 96 -13.43 10.94 1.25
CA ILE A 96 -13.05 10.19 0.04
C ILE A 96 -13.25 8.70 0.33
N PRO A 97 -13.72 7.88 -0.64
CA PRO A 97 -13.72 6.43 -0.49
C PRO A 97 -12.31 5.90 -0.18
N LEU A 98 -12.19 5.09 0.88
CA LEU A 98 -10.91 4.55 1.36
C LEU A 98 -10.92 3.03 1.34
N VAL A 99 -9.78 2.44 0.96
CA VAL A 99 -9.52 1.00 1.10
C VAL A 99 -8.24 0.80 1.91
N MET A 100 -8.38 0.31 3.13
CA MET A 100 -7.28 0.02 4.04
C MET A 100 -6.80 -1.42 3.84
N VAL A 101 -5.51 -1.56 3.53
CA VAL A 101 -4.81 -2.85 3.42
C VAL A 101 -3.81 -2.93 4.57
N GLY A 102 -4.31 -3.32 5.74
CA GLY A 102 -3.56 -3.32 7.00
C GLY A 102 -2.75 -4.60 7.22
N LEU A 103 -2.05 -4.66 8.37
CA LEU A 103 -1.20 -5.79 8.73
C LEU A 103 -1.96 -7.12 8.78
N ASP A 104 -3.23 -7.11 9.20
CA ASP A 104 -4.04 -8.33 9.34
C ASP A 104 -4.13 -9.13 8.03
N VAL A 105 -4.14 -8.44 6.89
CA VAL A 105 -4.20 -9.06 5.57
C VAL A 105 -2.83 -9.12 4.90
N THR A 106 -1.95 -8.11 5.08
CA THR A 106 -0.65 -8.10 4.41
C THR A 106 0.28 -9.20 4.93
N LEU A 107 0.18 -9.57 6.20
CA LEU A 107 0.91 -10.71 6.78
C LEU A 107 0.54 -12.07 6.16
N ARG A 108 -0.54 -12.12 5.37
CA ARG A 108 -0.96 -13.30 4.60
C ARG A 108 -0.56 -13.22 3.12
N ALA A 109 -0.17 -12.05 2.64
CA ALA A 109 0.34 -11.84 1.29
C ALA A 109 1.83 -12.22 1.23
N VAL A 110 2.09 -13.51 1.14
CA VAL A 110 3.42 -14.08 1.27
C VAL A 110 3.88 -14.77 0.00
N LEU A 111 5.20 -14.80 -0.19
CA LEU A 111 5.87 -15.60 -1.21
C LEU A 111 6.72 -16.67 -0.51
N SER A 112 6.43 -17.93 -0.82
CA SER A 112 7.21 -19.08 -0.36
C SER A 112 8.58 -19.13 -1.03
N ASP A 113 9.48 -19.98 -0.53
CA ASP A 113 10.77 -20.26 -1.18
C ASP A 113 10.59 -20.75 -2.62
N SER A 114 9.56 -21.58 -2.85
CA SER A 114 9.22 -22.04 -4.21
C SER A 114 8.77 -20.89 -5.12
N ASP A 115 8.02 -19.93 -4.58
CA ASP A 115 7.59 -18.76 -5.36
C ASP A 115 8.76 -17.86 -5.71
N CYS A 116 9.66 -17.58 -4.76
CA CYS A 116 10.87 -16.80 -4.98
C CYS A 116 11.79 -17.44 -6.03
N ASN A 117 12.00 -18.77 -5.92
CA ASN A 117 12.78 -19.52 -6.92
C ASN A 117 12.10 -19.52 -8.29
N GLY A 118 10.77 -19.61 -8.33
CA GLY A 118 9.99 -19.51 -9.57
C GLY A 118 10.09 -18.14 -10.23
N ILE A 119 10.20 -17.04 -9.45
CA ILE A 119 10.46 -15.69 -9.96
C ILE A 119 11.84 -15.63 -10.60
N ARG A 120 12.88 -16.11 -9.93
CA ARG A 120 14.26 -16.18 -10.48
C ARG A 120 14.31 -17.01 -11.78
N GLY A 121 13.56 -18.10 -11.83
CA GLY A 121 13.45 -18.97 -13.00
C GLY A 121 12.77 -18.35 -14.23
N ILE A 122 12.19 -17.14 -14.13
CA ILE A 122 11.65 -16.40 -15.30
C ILE A 122 12.81 -15.99 -16.24
N GLY A 123 14.01 -15.70 -15.69
CA GLY A 123 15.22 -15.50 -16.48
C GLY A 123 15.30 -14.18 -17.23
N THR A 124 14.75 -13.10 -16.65
CA THR A 124 14.78 -11.76 -17.24
C THR A 124 15.39 -10.75 -16.26
N THR A 125 15.86 -9.60 -16.75
CA THR A 125 16.45 -8.55 -15.90
C THR A 125 15.50 -8.13 -14.79
N ALA A 126 14.19 -7.98 -15.07
CA ALA A 126 13.20 -7.62 -14.07
C ALA A 126 13.05 -8.72 -13.00
N SER A 127 13.03 -9.99 -13.41
CA SER A 127 12.93 -11.11 -12.48
C SER A 127 14.21 -11.31 -11.66
N ASP A 128 15.38 -11.03 -12.22
CA ASP A 128 16.65 -11.11 -11.49
C ASP A 128 16.71 -10.04 -10.39
N ILE A 129 16.34 -8.79 -10.72
CA ILE A 129 16.25 -7.70 -9.72
C ILE A 129 15.24 -8.05 -8.63
N ALA A 130 14.04 -8.51 -9.01
CA ALA A 130 13.01 -8.90 -8.06
C ALA A 130 13.49 -10.05 -7.16
N ALA A 131 14.12 -11.07 -7.72
CA ALA A 131 14.64 -12.19 -6.97
C ALA A 131 15.76 -11.80 -6.00
N ASP A 132 16.65 -10.89 -6.39
CA ASP A 132 17.71 -10.38 -5.51
C ASP A 132 17.15 -9.58 -4.34
N LEU A 133 16.09 -8.79 -4.55
CA LEU A 133 15.37 -8.11 -3.47
C LEU A 133 14.67 -9.10 -2.52
N LEU A 134 14.02 -10.12 -3.07
CA LEU A 134 13.38 -11.17 -2.29
C LEU A 134 14.40 -11.98 -1.48
N ASP A 135 15.55 -12.31 -2.04
CA ASP A 135 16.63 -13.00 -1.32
C ASP A 135 17.17 -12.14 -0.17
N PHE A 136 17.30 -10.83 -0.36
CA PHE A 136 17.66 -9.92 0.72
C PHE A 136 16.59 -9.91 1.84
N MET A 137 15.32 -9.91 1.49
CA MET A 137 14.22 -9.99 2.47
C MET A 137 14.24 -11.34 3.20
N ARG A 138 14.52 -12.43 2.51
CA ARG A 138 14.67 -13.79 3.08
C ARG A 138 15.80 -13.87 4.12
N MET A 139 16.92 -13.20 3.89
CA MET A 139 18.01 -13.13 4.86
C MET A 139 17.65 -12.39 6.16
N ARG A 140 16.56 -11.61 6.16
CA ARG A 140 16.06 -10.89 7.32
C ARG A 140 14.85 -11.56 7.98
N ARG A 141 14.60 -12.83 7.73
CA ARG A 141 13.47 -13.60 8.30
C ARG A 141 13.45 -13.65 9.82
N ASP A 142 14.60 -13.56 10.46
CA ASP A 142 14.74 -13.46 11.91
C ASP A 142 13.94 -12.30 12.50
N VAL A 143 13.78 -11.21 11.75
CA VAL A 143 12.99 -10.05 12.13
C VAL A 143 11.49 -10.35 12.14
N TYR A 144 11.01 -11.16 11.19
CA TYR A 144 9.57 -11.44 10.98
C TYR A 144 9.11 -12.81 11.50
N LYS A 145 10.01 -13.64 12.06
CA LYS A 145 9.72 -14.97 12.62
C LYS A 145 8.93 -15.90 11.67
N GLY A 146 9.11 -15.75 10.37
CA GLY A 146 8.40 -16.51 9.35
C GLY A 146 9.35 -17.13 8.32
N GLU A 147 8.89 -18.19 7.64
CA GLU A 147 9.63 -18.83 6.54
C GLU A 147 9.41 -18.10 5.20
N ASP A 148 8.25 -17.46 5.02
CA ASP A 148 7.83 -16.80 3.79
C ASP A 148 8.18 -15.31 3.77
N VAL A 149 8.28 -14.73 2.57
CA VAL A 149 8.50 -13.30 2.37
C VAL A 149 7.16 -12.57 2.34
N VAL A 150 6.95 -11.69 3.30
CA VAL A 150 5.73 -10.86 3.39
C VAL A 150 5.82 -9.69 2.41
N MET A 151 4.75 -9.50 1.62
CA MET A 151 4.67 -8.49 0.56
C MET A 151 3.58 -7.46 0.87
N HIS A 152 3.89 -6.51 1.76
CA HIS A 152 2.92 -5.52 2.23
C HIS A 152 2.36 -4.64 1.10
N ASP A 153 3.22 -3.88 0.42
CA ASP A 153 2.84 -2.85 -0.55
C ASP A 153 2.22 -3.43 -1.81
N ALA A 154 2.75 -4.57 -2.28
CA ALA A 154 2.22 -5.24 -3.46
C ALA A 154 0.75 -5.66 -3.30
N LEU A 155 0.32 -5.97 -2.07
CA LEU A 155 -1.08 -6.31 -1.81
C LEU A 155 -2.01 -5.08 -1.97
N ALA A 156 -1.55 -3.88 -1.61
CA ALA A 156 -2.33 -2.66 -1.83
C ALA A 156 -2.52 -2.39 -3.33
N VAL A 157 -1.51 -2.69 -4.16
CA VAL A 157 -1.65 -2.63 -5.64
C VAL A 157 -2.63 -3.70 -6.14
N MET A 158 -2.55 -4.92 -5.61
CA MET A 158 -3.49 -5.99 -5.97
C MET A 158 -4.93 -5.63 -5.60
N ALA A 159 -5.15 -4.90 -4.51
CA ALA A 159 -6.50 -4.48 -4.08
C ALA A 159 -7.25 -3.65 -5.13
N ILE A 160 -6.53 -2.91 -5.98
CA ILE A 160 -7.11 -2.24 -7.16
C ILE A 160 -7.26 -3.22 -8.34
N CYS A 161 -6.19 -3.96 -8.66
CA CYS A 161 -6.12 -4.73 -9.89
C CYS A 161 -6.97 -6.01 -9.85
N ARG A 162 -7.16 -6.58 -8.67
CA ARG A 162 -7.79 -7.89 -8.42
C ARG A 162 -8.57 -7.90 -7.10
N PRO A 163 -9.56 -7.00 -6.91
CA PRO A 163 -10.32 -6.90 -5.65
C PRO A 163 -11.04 -8.20 -5.30
N GLU A 164 -11.33 -9.05 -6.27
CA GLU A 164 -12.01 -10.34 -6.08
C GLU A 164 -11.22 -11.35 -5.24
N TYR A 165 -9.92 -11.17 -5.08
CA TYR A 165 -9.08 -12.03 -4.24
C TYR A 165 -8.98 -11.57 -2.79
N LEU A 166 -9.59 -10.42 -2.46
CA LEU A 166 -9.62 -9.89 -1.10
C LEU A 166 -11.03 -9.98 -0.51
N ARG A 167 -11.11 -10.35 0.75
CA ARG A 167 -12.32 -10.21 1.54
C ARG A 167 -12.24 -8.91 2.32
N THR A 168 -13.19 -8.02 2.07
CA THR A 168 -13.25 -6.70 2.70
C THR A 168 -14.54 -6.51 3.48
N HIS A 169 -14.53 -5.55 4.42
CA HIS A 169 -15.72 -5.12 5.15
C HIS A 169 -15.67 -3.61 5.40
N ASP A 170 -16.82 -2.95 5.33
CA ASP A 170 -16.92 -1.53 5.58
C ASP A 170 -17.02 -1.27 7.10
N TYR A 171 -16.09 -0.46 7.63
CA TYR A 171 -16.04 -0.07 9.04
C TYR A 171 -15.88 1.44 9.19
N TYR A 172 -16.26 1.95 10.36
CA TYR A 172 -15.75 3.23 10.81
C TYR A 172 -14.34 3.02 11.34
N VAL A 173 -13.40 3.83 10.83
CA VAL A 173 -11.98 3.80 11.22
C VAL A 173 -11.54 5.21 11.60
N ASP A 174 -10.80 5.32 12.69
CA ASP A 174 -10.14 6.55 13.14
C ASP A 174 -8.72 6.22 13.66
N VAL A 175 -7.93 7.25 13.95
CA VAL A 175 -6.55 7.11 14.42
C VAL A 175 -6.37 7.83 15.76
N GLU A 176 -5.73 7.16 16.69
CA GLU A 176 -5.37 7.73 18.00
C GLU A 176 -4.11 8.61 17.86
N CYS A 177 -4.23 9.90 18.17
CA CYS A 177 -3.15 10.89 18.01
C CYS A 177 -2.65 11.48 19.35
N ALA A 178 -3.19 11.07 20.50
CA ALA A 178 -2.87 11.69 21.79
C ALA A 178 -2.44 10.71 22.89
N GLY A 179 -2.76 9.43 22.75
CA GLY A 179 -2.53 8.42 23.78
C GLY A 179 -1.06 8.03 23.93
N THR A 180 -0.53 8.05 25.13
CA THR A 180 0.88 7.70 25.43
C THR A 180 1.27 6.29 24.93
N TYR A 181 0.36 5.32 25.03
CA TYR A 181 0.61 3.92 24.66
C TYR A 181 -0.11 3.52 23.37
N THR A 182 -1.05 4.35 22.91
CA THR A 182 -1.92 4.05 21.76
C THR A 182 -1.72 5.02 20.60
N TYR A 183 -0.71 5.88 20.67
CA TYR A 183 -0.37 6.78 19.57
C TYR A 183 -0.15 6.01 18.27
N GLY A 184 -0.84 6.42 17.20
CA GLY A 184 -0.83 5.75 15.91
C GLY A 184 -1.70 4.49 15.82
N HIS A 185 -2.44 4.12 16.90
CA HIS A 185 -3.39 3.02 16.85
C HIS A 185 -4.53 3.31 15.87
N THR A 186 -4.79 2.38 14.98
CA THR A 186 -5.92 2.43 14.05
C THR A 186 -7.15 1.83 14.74
N TYR A 187 -8.04 2.69 15.22
CA TYR A 187 -9.30 2.27 15.82
C TYR A 187 -10.29 1.81 14.76
N VAL A 188 -10.59 0.52 14.73
CA VAL A 188 -11.60 -0.06 13.82
C VAL A 188 -12.84 -0.45 14.62
N GLN A 189 -13.96 0.23 14.36
CA GLN A 189 -15.22 -0.02 15.06
C GLN A 189 -15.91 -1.30 14.53
N LYS A 190 -15.64 -2.43 15.18
CA LYS A 190 -16.23 -3.73 14.80
C LYS A 190 -17.68 -3.91 15.27
N SER A 191 -18.16 -3.07 16.19
CA SER A 191 -19.50 -3.18 16.77
C SER A 191 -20.15 -1.82 16.95
N THR A 192 -21.43 -1.73 16.63
CA THR A 192 -22.25 -0.53 16.85
C THR A 192 -22.78 -0.41 18.28
N ARG A 193 -22.44 -1.36 19.16
CA ARG A 193 -22.96 -1.39 20.54
C ARG A 193 -22.63 -0.13 21.35
N PHE A 194 -21.45 0.47 21.12
CA PHE A 194 -20.93 1.60 21.90
C PHE A 194 -20.93 2.93 21.14
N SER A 195 -21.05 2.88 19.83
CA SER A 195 -21.04 4.04 18.96
C SER A 195 -21.74 3.69 17.64
N ASN A 196 -22.43 4.64 17.05
CA ASN A 196 -23.16 4.45 15.80
C ASN A 196 -22.57 5.32 14.68
N ASN A 197 -21.24 5.31 14.54
CA ASN A 197 -20.56 5.99 13.45
C ASN A 197 -20.84 5.29 12.12
N MET A 198 -21.06 6.08 11.07
CA MET A 198 -21.18 5.54 9.72
C MET A 198 -19.82 5.05 9.22
N PRO A 199 -19.76 3.90 8.52
CA PRO A 199 -18.52 3.43 7.91
C PRO A 199 -17.90 4.51 6.99
N ASN A 200 -16.58 4.69 7.10
CA ASN A 200 -15.80 5.61 6.28
C ASN A 200 -14.66 4.92 5.52
N CYS A 201 -14.44 3.64 5.77
CA CYS A 201 -13.32 2.91 5.17
C CYS A 201 -13.70 1.45 4.93
N ARG A 202 -13.34 0.95 3.75
CA ARG A 202 -13.36 -0.48 3.44
C ARG A 202 -12.05 -1.10 3.91
N VAL A 203 -12.13 -2.06 4.83
CA VAL A 203 -10.96 -2.71 5.43
C VAL A 203 -10.80 -4.11 4.84
N ALA A 204 -9.62 -4.39 4.30
CA ALA A 204 -9.25 -5.73 3.83
C ALA A 204 -8.91 -6.62 5.04
N LEU A 205 -9.55 -7.79 5.12
CA LEU A 205 -9.46 -8.72 6.26
C LEU A 205 -8.84 -10.05 5.90
N ASP A 206 -8.88 -10.43 4.61
CA ASP A 206 -8.38 -11.71 4.14
C ASP A 206 -7.98 -11.63 2.67
N VAL A 207 -7.07 -12.52 2.25
CA VAL A 207 -6.59 -12.63 0.87
C VAL A 207 -6.40 -14.10 0.50
N ASP A 208 -6.67 -14.43 -0.76
CA ASP A 208 -6.21 -15.69 -1.35
C ASP A 208 -4.69 -15.60 -1.61
N SER A 209 -3.89 -16.16 -0.69
CA SER A 209 -2.42 -16.10 -0.76
C SER A 209 -1.86 -16.81 -2.00
N GLY A 210 -2.52 -17.88 -2.46
CA GLY A 210 -2.11 -18.60 -3.68
C GLY A 210 -2.35 -17.75 -4.94
N ALA A 211 -3.52 -17.10 -5.02
CA ALA A 211 -3.83 -16.16 -6.08
C ALA A 211 -2.90 -14.95 -6.06
N PHE A 212 -2.55 -14.42 -4.87
CA PHE A 212 -1.58 -13.34 -4.72
C PHE A 212 -0.20 -13.71 -5.29
N ALA A 213 0.36 -14.86 -4.87
CA ALA A 213 1.66 -15.32 -5.35
C ALA A 213 1.68 -15.56 -6.88
N ALA A 214 0.61 -16.12 -7.43
CA ALA A 214 0.46 -16.32 -8.87
C ALA A 214 0.37 -15.00 -9.64
N TRP A 215 -0.41 -14.03 -9.11
CA TRP A 215 -0.54 -12.70 -9.68
C TRP A 215 0.80 -11.96 -9.68
N MET A 216 1.54 -11.97 -8.58
CA MET A 216 2.84 -11.33 -8.44
C MET A 216 3.85 -11.88 -9.45
N LYS A 217 3.95 -13.21 -9.58
CA LYS A 217 4.80 -13.85 -10.59
C LYS A 217 4.42 -13.47 -12.02
N ASN A 218 3.12 -13.36 -12.29
CA ASN A 218 2.65 -12.96 -13.61
C ASN A 218 2.99 -11.49 -13.93
N CYS A 219 2.84 -10.57 -12.98
CA CYS A 219 3.23 -9.17 -13.15
C CYS A 219 4.73 -9.05 -13.49
N ILE A 220 5.60 -9.74 -12.74
CA ILE A 220 7.04 -9.73 -12.99
C ILE A 220 7.36 -10.30 -14.39
N ARG A 221 6.65 -11.37 -14.81
CA ARG A 221 6.81 -11.94 -16.15
C ARG A 221 6.40 -10.96 -17.25
N GLN A 222 5.33 -10.20 -17.04
CA GLN A 222 4.86 -9.19 -18.01
C GLN A 222 5.82 -8.01 -18.13
N CYS A 223 6.45 -7.56 -17.05
CA CYS A 223 7.50 -6.53 -17.09
C CYS A 223 8.67 -6.93 -18.01
N ALA A 224 8.93 -8.22 -18.16
CA ALA A 224 9.98 -8.74 -19.02
C ALA A 224 9.61 -8.77 -20.50
N ALA A 225 8.32 -9.03 -20.79
CA ALA A 225 7.82 -9.11 -22.17
C ALA A 225 7.72 -7.72 -22.83
N SER A 226 7.56 -6.67 -22.03
CA SER A 226 7.46 -5.29 -22.52
C SER A 226 8.81 -4.62 -22.80
N GLY A 227 9.90 -5.34 -22.94
CA GLY A 227 11.31 -5.01 -23.34
C GLY A 227 11.73 -3.58 -23.70
N THR A 228 10.88 -2.63 -23.48
CA THR A 228 11.01 -1.19 -23.42
C THR A 228 9.99 -0.69 -22.41
N MET A 229 10.42 -0.07 -21.33
CA MET A 229 9.53 0.88 -20.65
C MET A 229 9.21 1.95 -21.70
N ASP A 230 8.06 1.78 -22.33
CA ASP A 230 7.58 2.76 -23.30
C ASP A 230 7.33 4.04 -22.51
N LYS A 231 8.08 5.10 -22.78
CA LYS A 231 7.92 6.44 -22.19
C LYS A 231 6.48 6.97 -22.27
N LYS A 232 5.63 6.34 -23.09
CA LYS A 232 4.22 6.68 -23.28
C LYS A 232 3.29 6.35 -22.12
N VAL A 233 3.68 5.52 -21.16
CA VAL A 233 2.83 5.19 -19.99
C VAL A 233 2.92 6.29 -18.91
N LEU A 234 3.94 7.15 -18.97
CA LEU A 234 4.07 8.31 -18.08
C LEU A 234 3.49 9.61 -18.68
N GLU A 235 3.09 9.58 -19.96
CA GLU A 235 2.49 10.72 -20.67
C GLU A 235 0.98 10.55 -20.92
N ALA A 236 0.36 9.48 -20.45
CA ALA A 236 -1.08 9.21 -20.46
C ALA A 236 -1.68 9.33 -19.06
#